data_19068b33757506bae098687b07a4d90f
#
_entry.id   19068b33757506bae098687b07a4d90f
#
_cell.length_a   1.000
_cell.length_b   1.000
_cell.length_c   1.000
_cell.angle_alpha   90.00
_cell.angle_beta   90.00
_cell.angle_gamma   90.00
#
_symmetry.space_group_name_H-M   'P 1'
#
loop_
_entity.id
_entity.type
_entity.pdbx_description
1 polymer ?
#
loop_
_entity_poly.entity_id
_entity_poly.type
_entity_poly.pdbx_seq_one_letter_code
_entity_poly.pdbx_strand_id
1 'polypeptide(L)'
;MSKTTVKPRKTPVQSRSKKRVESILEVTASLLVEKGYESLTAVGIAEKAKIPVASLYQYYPNKEAVIYALCESMINDVMQRFDDYENFESHKLGIWELLELIGEQEYANPANHKLEFELNRAMIAMPQLSELHDSFDERISKRFSSILKYYGSKWSIDELVNLSRIVFRMGTTYFEHINNNRENPTLAKQSKELIMKAMGSLIQDCLHEPATS
;
A
#
# COMPACT_ATOMS: atom_id res chain seq x y z
N MET A 1 10.74 27.49 -0.46
CA MET A 1 9.68 26.87 0.37
C MET A 1 10.34 25.95 1.39
N SER A 2 10.11 26.15 2.68
CA SER A 2 10.69 25.29 3.73
C SER A 2 10.12 23.90 3.58
N LYS A 3 10.97 22.85 3.45
CA LYS A 3 10.51 21.45 3.44
C LYS A 3 9.84 21.16 4.79
N THR A 4 8.53 20.96 4.79
CA THR A 4 7.78 20.56 5.98
C THR A 4 8.29 19.20 6.43
N THR A 5 8.82 19.09 7.65
CA THR A 5 9.36 17.83 8.17
C THR A 5 8.20 16.85 8.42
N VAL A 6 8.17 15.74 7.72
CA VAL A 6 7.15 14.67 7.87
C VAL A 6 7.65 13.49 8.69
N LYS A 7 8.91 13.46 9.11
CA LYS A 7 9.43 12.37 9.92
C LYS A 7 9.06 12.55 11.39
N PRO A 8 8.78 11.45 12.13
CA PRO A 8 8.56 11.48 13.57
C PRO A 8 9.73 12.14 14.30
N ARG A 9 9.43 12.95 15.32
CA ARG A 9 10.46 13.67 16.10
C ARG A 9 11.24 12.78 17.04
N LYS A 10 10.62 11.70 17.53
CA LYS A 10 11.18 10.77 18.50
C LYS A 10 10.75 9.34 18.23
N THR A 11 11.70 8.42 18.27
CA THR A 11 11.42 6.99 18.38
C THR A 11 11.23 6.66 19.87
N PRO A 12 10.05 6.14 20.27
CA PRO A 12 9.78 5.87 21.68
C PRO A 12 10.61 4.69 22.18
N VAL A 13 11.39 4.93 23.25
CA VAL A 13 12.24 3.90 23.87
C VAL A 13 11.52 3.23 25.06
N GLN A 14 10.75 3.99 25.84
CA GLN A 14 10.06 3.50 27.03
C GLN A 14 8.69 2.90 26.69
N SER A 15 8.25 1.86 27.43
CA SER A 15 7.01 1.14 27.17
C SER A 15 5.76 2.05 27.17
N ARG A 16 5.71 3.05 28.08
CA ARG A 16 4.60 4.01 28.13
C ARG A 16 4.52 4.92 26.89
N SER A 17 5.68 5.33 26.37
CA SER A 17 5.72 6.15 25.15
C SER A 17 5.42 5.33 23.89
N LYS A 18 5.81 4.04 23.87
CA LYS A 18 5.42 3.12 22.79
C LYS A 18 3.89 2.96 22.70
N LYS A 19 3.24 2.62 23.82
CA LYS A 19 1.77 2.51 23.89
C LYS A 19 1.05 3.79 23.46
N ARG A 20 1.63 4.96 23.76
CA ARG A 20 1.04 6.23 23.32
C ARG A 20 1.15 6.44 21.81
N VAL A 21 2.29 6.12 21.22
CA VAL A 21 2.49 6.17 19.76
C VAL A 21 1.57 5.19 19.07
N GLU A 22 1.48 3.95 19.56
CA GLU A 22 0.54 2.93 19.06
C GLU A 22 -0.90 3.46 19.07
N SER A 23 -1.35 4.02 20.21
CA SER A 23 -2.70 4.59 20.32
C SER A 23 -2.94 5.76 19.36
N ILE A 24 -1.95 6.62 19.12
CA ILE A 24 -2.04 7.70 18.12
C ILE A 24 -2.23 7.12 16.72
N LEU A 25 -1.44 6.11 16.36
CA LEU A 25 -1.50 5.48 15.04
C LEU A 25 -2.83 4.74 14.83
N GLU A 26 -3.29 3.94 15.81
CA GLU A 26 -4.57 3.22 15.76
C GLU A 26 -5.76 4.18 15.58
N VAL A 27 -5.78 5.26 16.36
CA VAL A 27 -6.83 6.28 16.27
C VAL A 27 -6.80 7.00 14.92
N THR A 28 -5.60 7.29 14.41
CA THR A 28 -5.45 7.93 13.11
C THR A 28 -5.90 7.02 11.98
N ALA A 29 -5.56 5.72 12.04
CA ALA A 29 -6.04 4.72 11.10
C ALA A 29 -7.58 4.64 11.09
N SER A 30 -8.20 4.60 12.28
CA SER A 30 -9.66 4.62 12.41
C SER A 30 -10.29 5.88 11.79
N LEU A 31 -9.70 7.07 12.03
CA LEU A 31 -10.19 8.33 11.46
C LEU A 31 -10.04 8.39 9.94
N LEU A 32 -8.93 7.85 9.40
CA LEU A 32 -8.73 7.73 7.96
C LEU A 32 -9.82 6.87 7.32
N VAL A 33 -10.13 5.72 7.92
CA VAL A 33 -11.19 4.83 7.44
C VAL A 33 -12.56 5.48 7.54
N GLU A 34 -12.83 6.26 8.60
CA GLU A 34 -14.14 6.90 8.83
C GLU A 34 -14.37 8.11 7.93
N LYS A 35 -13.36 8.99 7.76
CA LYS A 35 -13.52 10.35 7.23
C LYS A 35 -12.60 10.70 6.06
N GLY A 36 -11.66 9.82 5.72
CA GLY A 36 -10.61 10.10 4.73
C GLY A 36 -9.50 11.04 5.25
N TYR A 37 -8.40 11.09 4.50
CA TYR A 37 -7.19 11.86 4.90
C TYR A 37 -7.41 13.40 4.85
N GLU A 38 -8.31 13.87 4.02
CA GLU A 38 -8.57 15.31 3.83
C GLU A 38 -9.15 15.93 5.10
N SER A 39 -10.06 15.22 5.76
CA SER A 39 -10.75 15.66 6.98
C SER A 39 -9.92 15.48 8.26
N LEU A 40 -8.76 14.84 8.16
CA LEU A 40 -7.91 14.56 9.32
C LEU A 40 -7.25 15.83 9.85
N THR A 41 -7.29 16.03 11.16
CA THR A 41 -6.61 17.14 11.85
C THR A 41 -5.83 16.63 13.07
N ALA A 42 -4.73 17.32 13.43
CA ALA A 42 -3.96 16.99 14.63
C ALA A 42 -4.82 17.10 15.92
N VAL A 43 -5.74 18.05 15.96
CA VAL A 43 -6.70 18.21 17.06
C VAL A 43 -7.63 17.02 17.16
N GLY A 44 -8.27 16.63 16.03
CA GLY A 44 -9.18 15.47 15.98
C GLY A 44 -8.49 14.15 16.36
N ILE A 45 -7.23 13.97 15.94
CA ILE A 45 -6.42 12.80 16.38
C ILE A 45 -6.23 12.84 17.91
N ALA A 46 -5.79 13.96 18.46
CA ALA A 46 -5.52 14.10 19.89
C ALA A 46 -6.78 13.90 20.74
N GLU A 47 -7.91 14.46 20.32
CA GLU A 47 -9.22 14.30 20.98
C GLU A 47 -9.66 12.84 20.99
N LYS A 48 -9.61 12.15 19.86
CA LYS A 48 -10.01 10.74 19.76
C LYS A 48 -9.04 9.83 20.53
N ALA A 49 -7.74 10.17 20.58
CA ALA A 49 -6.72 9.47 21.38
C ALA A 49 -6.78 9.82 22.88
N LYS A 50 -7.65 10.76 23.29
CA LYS A 50 -7.77 11.24 24.66
C LYS A 50 -6.44 11.74 25.26
N ILE A 51 -5.68 12.49 24.47
CA ILE A 51 -4.40 13.09 24.88
C ILE A 51 -4.42 14.61 24.61
N PRO A 52 -3.64 15.40 25.36
CA PRO A 52 -3.43 16.80 24.99
C PRO A 52 -2.78 16.92 23.61
N VAL A 53 -3.20 17.89 22.79
CA VAL A 53 -2.62 18.15 21.46
C VAL A 53 -1.10 18.38 21.54
N ALA A 54 -0.63 19.05 22.61
CA ALA A 54 0.79 19.23 22.88
C ALA A 54 1.56 17.88 23.01
N SER A 55 0.89 16.85 23.53
CA SER A 55 1.48 15.49 23.62
C SER A 55 1.62 14.84 22.26
N LEU A 56 0.70 15.07 21.33
CA LEU A 56 0.82 14.61 19.93
C LEU A 56 2.03 15.26 19.26
N TYR A 57 2.17 16.58 19.40
CA TYR A 57 3.29 17.33 18.82
C TYR A 57 4.67 16.98 19.40
N GLN A 58 4.75 16.30 20.54
CA GLN A 58 6.02 15.75 21.04
C GLN A 58 6.55 14.61 20.16
N TYR A 59 5.65 13.83 19.51
CA TYR A 59 6.02 12.69 18.66
C TYR A 59 5.98 13.06 17.17
N TYR A 60 4.97 13.81 16.76
CA TYR A 60 4.70 14.13 15.36
C TYR A 60 4.58 15.65 15.16
N PRO A 61 5.39 16.27 14.30
CA PRO A 61 5.37 17.73 14.11
C PRO A 61 4.05 18.26 13.50
N ASN A 62 3.32 17.41 12.79
CA ASN A 62 2.08 17.71 12.06
C ASN A 62 1.30 16.43 11.78
N LYS A 63 0.09 16.55 11.20
CA LYS A 63 -0.73 15.39 10.81
C LYS A 63 -0.07 14.56 9.71
N GLU A 64 0.65 15.21 8.80
CA GLU A 64 1.37 14.56 7.70
C GLU A 64 2.42 13.58 8.22
N ALA A 65 3.08 13.90 9.34
CA ALA A 65 4.04 13.00 9.97
C ALA A 65 3.38 11.77 10.62
N VAL A 66 2.13 11.89 11.09
CA VAL A 66 1.37 10.72 11.58
C VAL A 66 0.98 9.83 10.40
N ILE A 67 0.49 10.43 9.31
CA ILE A 67 0.14 9.70 8.07
C ILE A 67 1.40 9.02 7.50
N TYR A 68 2.53 9.72 7.45
CA TYR A 68 3.81 9.17 7.02
C TYR A 68 4.18 7.90 7.80
N ALA A 69 4.06 7.92 9.12
CA ALA A 69 4.36 6.76 9.96
C ALA A 69 3.41 5.56 9.69
N LEU A 70 2.13 5.82 9.41
CA LEU A 70 1.19 4.80 9.00
C LEU A 70 1.54 4.23 7.61
N CYS A 71 1.91 5.08 6.67
CA CYS A 71 2.36 4.65 5.34
C CYS A 71 3.64 3.79 5.44
N GLU A 72 4.63 4.18 6.26
CA GLU A 72 5.82 3.36 6.50
C GLU A 72 5.47 1.98 7.07
N SER A 73 4.53 1.91 8.03
CA SER A 73 4.07 0.64 8.59
C SER A 73 3.42 -0.22 7.52
N MET A 74 2.48 0.34 6.76
CA MET A 74 1.81 -0.35 5.66
C MET A 74 2.81 -0.88 4.62
N ILE A 75 3.77 -0.04 4.20
CA ILE A 75 4.80 -0.45 3.24
C ILE A 75 5.62 -1.62 3.77
N ASN A 76 6.00 -1.59 5.05
CA ASN A 76 6.77 -2.68 5.65
C ASN A 76 5.95 -3.98 5.72
N ASP A 77 4.66 -3.90 6.05
CA ASP A 77 3.77 -5.06 6.07
C ASP A 77 3.58 -5.66 4.66
N VAL A 78 3.40 -4.82 3.65
CA VAL A 78 3.35 -5.26 2.24
C VAL A 78 4.66 -5.92 1.83
N MET A 79 5.81 -5.29 2.14
CA MET A 79 7.11 -5.89 1.79
C MET A 79 7.36 -7.21 2.49
N GLN A 80 6.93 -7.37 3.74
CA GLN A 80 7.03 -8.63 4.47
C GLN A 80 6.21 -9.74 3.80
N ARG A 81 4.98 -9.44 3.36
CA ARG A 81 4.17 -10.40 2.59
C ARG A 81 4.86 -10.82 1.31
N PHE A 82 5.53 -9.89 0.62
CA PHE A 82 6.30 -10.23 -0.58
C PHE A 82 7.53 -11.10 -0.28
N ASP A 83 8.20 -10.94 0.88
CA ASP A 83 9.26 -11.86 1.29
C ASP A 83 8.74 -13.31 1.45
N ASP A 84 7.52 -13.47 1.96
CA ASP A 84 6.87 -14.78 2.07
C ASP A 84 6.52 -15.36 0.68
N TYR A 85 6.07 -14.54 -0.26
CA TYR A 85 5.77 -14.99 -1.64
C TYR A 85 7.02 -15.36 -2.44
N GLU A 86 8.17 -14.72 -2.19
CA GLU A 86 9.43 -15.04 -2.85
C GLU A 86 10.08 -16.35 -2.35
N ASN A 87 9.49 -17.00 -1.36
CA ASN A 87 9.93 -18.34 -0.94
C ASN A 87 9.34 -19.44 -1.85
N PHE A 88 9.62 -19.33 -3.15
CA PHE A 88 9.05 -20.16 -4.22
C PHE A 88 9.25 -21.66 -4.03
N GLU A 89 10.42 -22.06 -3.49
CA GLU A 89 10.74 -23.47 -3.26
C GLU A 89 9.85 -24.12 -2.21
N SER A 90 9.38 -23.34 -1.22
CA SER A 90 8.51 -23.85 -0.16
C SER A 90 7.06 -23.98 -0.62
N HIS A 91 6.59 -23.09 -1.50
CA HIS A 91 5.19 -23.08 -1.94
C HIS A 91 4.88 -24.09 -3.05
N LYS A 92 5.84 -24.38 -3.94
CA LYS A 92 5.67 -25.24 -5.13
C LYS A 92 4.46 -24.88 -6.01
N LEU A 93 4.03 -23.59 -5.95
CA LEU A 93 2.90 -23.06 -6.70
C LEU A 93 3.32 -22.72 -8.12
N GLY A 94 2.41 -22.87 -9.09
CA GLY A 94 2.51 -22.23 -10.38
C GLY A 94 2.29 -20.71 -10.28
N ILE A 95 2.69 -19.97 -11.31
CA ILE A 95 2.54 -18.49 -11.32
C ILE A 95 1.09 -18.06 -11.08
N TRP A 96 0.12 -18.71 -11.70
CA TRP A 96 -1.29 -18.35 -11.58
C TRP A 96 -1.85 -18.62 -10.20
N GLU A 97 -1.46 -19.74 -9.59
CA GLU A 97 -1.82 -20.08 -8.20
C GLU A 97 -1.20 -19.09 -7.21
N LEU A 98 0.05 -18.66 -7.46
CA LEU A 98 0.69 -17.64 -6.65
C LEU A 98 0.00 -16.28 -6.79
N LEU A 99 -0.36 -15.86 -7.99
CA LEU A 99 -1.08 -14.60 -8.23
C LEU A 99 -2.47 -14.60 -7.60
N GLU A 100 -3.16 -15.73 -7.61
CA GLU A 100 -4.44 -15.92 -6.93
C GLU A 100 -4.27 -15.80 -5.41
N LEU A 101 -3.25 -16.46 -4.84
CA LEU A 101 -2.91 -16.38 -3.42
C LEU A 101 -2.59 -14.94 -2.98
N ILE A 102 -1.76 -14.23 -3.75
CA ILE A 102 -1.47 -12.80 -3.50
C ILE A 102 -2.77 -12.00 -3.54
N GLY A 103 -3.58 -12.20 -4.57
CA GLY A 103 -4.88 -11.54 -4.70
C GLY A 103 -5.80 -11.82 -3.52
N GLU A 104 -5.96 -13.07 -3.12
CA GLU A 104 -6.80 -13.45 -1.99
C GLU A 104 -6.32 -12.84 -0.67
N GLN A 105 -5.02 -12.86 -0.38
CA GLN A 105 -4.47 -12.28 0.85
C GLN A 105 -4.57 -10.76 0.88
N GLU A 106 -4.30 -10.10 -0.25
CA GLU A 106 -4.47 -8.65 -0.36
C GLU A 106 -5.95 -8.24 -0.26
N TYR A 107 -6.90 -9.13 -0.61
CA TYR A 107 -8.35 -8.85 -0.61
C TYR A 107 -9.11 -9.46 0.58
N ALA A 108 -8.46 -10.22 1.47
CA ALA A 108 -9.13 -10.97 2.54
C ALA A 108 -9.79 -10.09 3.62
N ASN A 109 -9.27 -8.88 3.86
CA ASN A 109 -9.76 -8.00 4.92
C ASN A 109 -10.25 -6.64 4.40
N PRO A 110 -11.56 -6.43 4.22
CA PRO A 110 -12.11 -5.16 3.70
C PRO A 110 -11.75 -3.92 4.52
N ALA A 111 -11.48 -4.06 5.82
CA ALA A 111 -11.09 -2.93 6.67
C ALA A 111 -9.64 -2.49 6.40
N ASN A 112 -8.74 -3.44 6.19
CA ASN A 112 -7.36 -3.14 5.81
C ASN A 112 -7.30 -2.46 4.45
N HIS A 113 -8.11 -2.93 3.48
CA HIS A 113 -8.19 -2.29 2.16
C HIS A 113 -8.61 -0.84 2.22
N LYS A 114 -9.58 -0.50 3.06
CA LYS A 114 -10.01 0.89 3.16
C LYS A 114 -8.92 1.77 3.73
N LEU A 115 -8.17 1.28 4.73
CA LEU A 115 -7.03 2.00 5.28
C LEU A 115 -5.90 2.14 4.24
N GLU A 116 -5.50 1.05 3.60
CA GLU A 116 -4.47 1.05 2.55
C GLU A 116 -4.83 1.99 1.40
N PHE A 117 -6.09 1.97 0.99
CA PHE A 117 -6.60 2.89 -0.03
C PHE A 117 -6.46 4.36 0.39
N GLU A 118 -6.87 4.74 1.60
CA GLU A 118 -6.75 6.10 2.10
C GLU A 118 -5.27 6.52 2.28
N LEU A 119 -4.40 5.60 2.69
CA LEU A 119 -2.96 5.85 2.79
C LEU A 119 -2.33 6.05 1.40
N ASN A 120 -2.67 5.24 0.42
CA ASN A 120 -2.22 5.40 -0.95
C ASN A 120 -2.69 6.73 -1.55
N ARG A 121 -3.96 7.10 -1.36
CA ARG A 121 -4.47 8.41 -1.76
C ARG A 121 -3.70 9.56 -1.12
N ALA A 122 -3.41 9.46 0.18
CA ALA A 122 -2.64 10.46 0.89
C ALA A 122 -1.20 10.57 0.35
N MET A 123 -0.54 9.45 0.05
CA MET A 123 0.81 9.44 -0.53
C MET A 123 0.85 10.13 -1.90
N ILE A 124 -0.16 9.90 -2.74
CA ILE A 124 -0.27 10.51 -4.08
C ILE A 124 -0.60 12.01 -3.97
N ALA A 125 -1.52 12.38 -3.08
CA ALA A 125 -2.05 13.74 -3.02
C ALA A 125 -1.19 14.71 -2.21
N MET A 126 -0.36 14.20 -1.28
CA MET A 126 0.47 15.03 -0.40
C MET A 126 1.91 15.14 -0.92
N PRO A 127 2.36 16.30 -1.40
CA PRO A 127 3.74 16.47 -1.89
C PRO A 127 4.82 16.10 -0.88
N GLN A 128 4.49 16.18 0.41
CA GLN A 128 5.39 15.81 1.51
C GLN A 128 5.65 14.29 1.58
N LEU A 129 4.78 13.47 0.98
CA LEU A 129 4.85 12.01 0.97
C LEU A 129 5.31 11.44 -0.37
N SER A 130 5.59 12.29 -1.38
CA SER A 130 5.96 11.83 -2.73
C SER A 130 7.21 10.95 -2.73
N GLU A 131 8.26 11.30 -1.98
CA GLU A 131 9.48 10.49 -1.88
C GLU A 131 9.18 9.08 -1.31
N LEU A 132 8.23 8.98 -0.36
CA LEU A 132 7.80 7.70 0.22
C LEU A 132 7.00 6.89 -0.81
N HIS A 133 6.10 7.55 -1.54
CA HIS A 133 5.32 6.92 -2.62
C HIS A 133 6.22 6.36 -3.71
N ASP A 134 7.18 7.16 -4.19
CA ASP A 134 8.11 6.74 -5.26
C ASP A 134 8.99 5.56 -4.82
N SER A 135 9.46 5.60 -3.56
CA SER A 135 10.22 4.49 -2.97
C SER A 135 9.40 3.21 -2.85
N PHE A 136 8.12 3.33 -2.49
CA PHE A 136 7.21 2.19 -2.42
C PHE A 136 6.95 1.59 -3.81
N ASP A 137 6.60 2.44 -4.78
CA ASP A 137 6.35 2.04 -6.17
C ASP A 137 7.56 1.30 -6.77
N GLU A 138 8.78 1.80 -6.52
CA GLU A 138 10.01 1.15 -6.95
C GLU A 138 10.23 -0.22 -6.27
N ARG A 139 10.09 -0.28 -4.95
CA ARG A 139 10.32 -1.51 -4.17
C ARG A 139 9.36 -2.62 -4.58
N ILE A 140 8.04 -2.32 -4.63
CA ILE A 140 7.03 -3.31 -4.98
C ILE A 140 7.19 -3.79 -6.43
N SER A 141 7.49 -2.87 -7.35
CA SER A 141 7.71 -3.21 -8.76
C SER A 141 8.93 -4.11 -8.96
N LYS A 142 10.02 -3.87 -8.24
CA LYS A 142 11.20 -4.74 -8.26
C LYS A 142 10.90 -6.13 -7.71
N ARG A 143 10.15 -6.23 -6.62
CA ARG A 143 9.75 -7.52 -6.03
C ARG A 143 8.92 -8.34 -7.03
N PHE A 144 7.90 -7.72 -7.59
CA PHE A 144 7.04 -8.41 -8.55
C PHE A 144 7.81 -8.81 -9.83
N SER A 145 8.73 -7.98 -10.30
CA SER A 145 9.59 -8.32 -11.44
C SER A 145 10.47 -9.54 -11.16
N SER A 146 10.98 -9.70 -9.93
CA SER A 146 11.73 -10.88 -9.50
C SER A 146 10.87 -12.15 -9.55
N ILE A 147 9.60 -12.07 -9.14
CA ILE A 147 8.64 -13.16 -9.26
C ILE A 147 8.48 -13.57 -10.73
N LEU A 148 8.18 -12.62 -11.61
CA LEU A 148 8.00 -12.91 -13.04
C LEU A 148 9.26 -13.51 -13.67
N LYS A 149 10.43 -13.04 -13.26
CA LYS A 149 11.71 -13.57 -13.72
C LYS A 149 11.95 -15.00 -13.27
N TYR A 150 11.63 -15.34 -12.02
CA TYR A 150 11.71 -16.69 -11.49
C TYR A 150 10.81 -17.67 -12.27
N TYR A 151 9.61 -17.24 -12.65
CA TYR A 151 8.67 -18.04 -13.46
C TYR A 151 9.00 -18.06 -14.96
N GLY A 152 10.17 -17.61 -15.35
CA GLY A 152 10.76 -17.87 -16.67
C GLY A 152 10.56 -16.78 -17.71
N SER A 153 10.10 -15.58 -17.31
CA SER A 153 10.04 -14.46 -18.26
C SER A 153 11.41 -14.19 -18.88
N LYS A 154 11.41 -13.98 -20.21
CA LYS A 154 12.59 -13.62 -20.99
C LYS A 154 12.81 -12.11 -21.08
N TRP A 155 11.82 -11.32 -20.68
CA TRP A 155 11.93 -9.87 -20.66
C TRP A 155 13.08 -9.39 -19.75
N SER A 156 13.66 -8.25 -20.09
CA SER A 156 14.67 -7.59 -19.22
C SER A 156 14.06 -7.18 -17.88
N ILE A 157 14.90 -6.97 -16.87
CA ILE A 157 14.44 -6.50 -15.56
C ILE A 157 13.75 -5.14 -15.68
N ASP A 158 14.24 -4.24 -16.51
CA ASP A 158 13.64 -2.91 -16.69
C ASP A 158 12.22 -2.99 -17.32
N GLU A 159 12.04 -3.86 -18.32
CA GLU A 159 10.72 -4.14 -18.91
C GLU A 159 9.76 -4.72 -17.86
N LEU A 160 10.23 -5.68 -17.06
CA LEU A 160 9.43 -6.29 -16.00
C LEU A 160 9.10 -5.31 -14.88
N VAL A 161 10.00 -4.44 -14.49
CA VAL A 161 9.74 -3.36 -13.50
C VAL A 161 8.68 -2.40 -14.04
N ASN A 162 8.76 -2.03 -15.33
CA ASN A 162 7.76 -1.17 -15.95
C ASN A 162 6.37 -1.86 -16.04
N LEU A 163 6.34 -3.13 -16.45
CA LEU A 163 5.12 -3.93 -16.45
C LEU A 163 4.51 -4.02 -15.04
N SER A 164 5.33 -4.35 -14.05
CA SER A 164 4.92 -4.46 -12.65
C SER A 164 4.29 -3.16 -12.15
N ARG A 165 4.91 -2.02 -12.46
CA ARG A 165 4.38 -0.69 -12.12
C ARG A 165 3.00 -0.44 -12.73
N ILE A 166 2.80 -0.82 -14.00
CA ILE A 166 1.51 -0.71 -14.67
C ILE A 166 0.47 -1.59 -13.99
N VAL A 167 0.79 -2.85 -13.72
CA VAL A 167 -0.10 -3.82 -13.07
C VAL A 167 -0.54 -3.32 -11.68
N PHE A 168 0.38 -2.81 -10.86
CA PHE A 168 0.03 -2.25 -9.55
C PHE A 168 -0.86 -1.01 -9.65
N ARG A 169 -0.60 -0.12 -10.60
CA ARG A 169 -1.46 1.07 -10.82
C ARG A 169 -2.87 0.68 -11.30
N MET A 170 -2.98 -0.35 -12.12
CA MET A 170 -4.28 -0.92 -12.49
C MET A 170 -5.02 -1.45 -11.25
N GLY A 171 -4.33 -2.16 -10.36
CA GLY A 171 -4.89 -2.61 -9.08
C GLY A 171 -5.40 -1.45 -8.23
N THR A 172 -4.63 -0.38 -8.08
CA THR A 172 -5.04 0.83 -7.33
C THR A 172 -6.30 1.45 -7.92
N THR A 173 -6.36 1.61 -9.25
CA THR A 173 -7.54 2.14 -9.95
C THR A 173 -8.77 1.24 -9.76
N TYR A 174 -8.58 -0.08 -9.76
CA TYR A 174 -9.66 -1.02 -9.46
C TYR A 174 -10.22 -0.82 -8.04
N PHE A 175 -9.35 -0.67 -7.04
CA PHE A 175 -9.78 -0.41 -5.67
C PHE A 175 -10.56 0.91 -5.54
N GLU A 176 -10.09 1.96 -6.17
CA GLU A 176 -10.80 3.24 -6.20
C GLU A 176 -12.20 3.06 -6.79
N HIS A 177 -12.30 2.36 -7.91
CA HIS A 177 -13.58 2.09 -8.57
C HIS A 177 -14.54 1.32 -7.66
N ILE A 178 -14.07 0.25 -6.99
CA ILE A 178 -14.89 -0.55 -6.06
C ILE A 178 -15.32 0.27 -4.85
N ASN A 179 -14.41 1.06 -4.28
CA ASN A 179 -14.75 1.93 -3.14
C ASN A 179 -15.84 2.95 -3.47
N ASN A 180 -15.79 3.51 -4.67
CA ASN A 180 -16.77 4.48 -5.14
C ASN A 180 -18.14 3.85 -5.50
N ASN A 181 -18.19 2.54 -5.71
CA ASN A 181 -19.39 1.81 -6.13
C ASN A 181 -19.80 0.69 -5.16
N ARG A 182 -19.54 0.84 -3.87
CA ARG A 182 -19.76 -0.19 -2.84
C ARG A 182 -21.19 -0.72 -2.76
N GLU A 183 -22.15 0.13 -3.11
CA GLU A 183 -23.58 -0.22 -3.04
C GLU A 183 -24.03 -1.06 -4.25
N ASN A 184 -23.13 -1.32 -5.21
CA ASN A 184 -23.43 -2.10 -6.40
C ASN A 184 -22.53 -3.34 -6.53
N PRO A 185 -22.88 -4.47 -5.87
CA PRO A 185 -22.07 -5.69 -5.87
C PRO A 185 -21.92 -6.32 -7.27
N THR A 186 -22.91 -6.12 -8.16
CA THR A 186 -22.84 -6.62 -9.53
C THR A 186 -21.75 -5.89 -10.32
N LEU A 187 -21.69 -4.56 -10.21
CA LEU A 187 -20.66 -3.76 -10.84
C LEU A 187 -19.27 -4.10 -10.28
N ALA A 188 -19.16 -4.30 -8.95
CA ALA A 188 -17.93 -4.70 -8.30
C ALA A 188 -17.39 -6.02 -8.87
N LYS A 189 -18.25 -7.03 -9.01
CA LYS A 189 -17.89 -8.32 -9.60
C LYS A 189 -17.44 -8.20 -11.06
N GLN A 190 -18.19 -7.50 -11.89
CA GLN A 190 -17.84 -7.28 -13.30
C GLN A 190 -16.50 -6.54 -13.43
N SER A 191 -16.27 -5.52 -12.62
CA SER A 191 -15.02 -4.76 -12.62
C SER A 191 -13.83 -5.63 -12.21
N LYS A 192 -14.00 -6.52 -11.22
CA LYS A 192 -12.98 -7.49 -10.83
C LYS A 192 -12.62 -8.42 -12.00
N GLU A 193 -13.62 -8.98 -12.66
CA GLU A 193 -13.40 -9.88 -13.80
C GLU A 193 -12.64 -9.19 -14.94
N LEU A 194 -13.02 -7.95 -15.26
CA LEU A 194 -12.37 -7.17 -16.33
C LEU A 194 -10.91 -6.84 -16.00
N ILE A 195 -10.65 -6.34 -14.78
CA ILE A 195 -9.28 -5.95 -14.40
C ILE A 195 -8.37 -7.17 -14.28
N MET A 196 -8.86 -8.26 -13.68
CA MET A 196 -8.09 -9.51 -13.58
C MET A 196 -7.76 -10.10 -14.94
N LYS A 197 -8.68 -10.02 -15.90
CA LYS A 197 -8.43 -10.43 -17.28
C LYS A 197 -7.36 -9.56 -17.95
N ALA A 198 -7.42 -8.24 -17.79
CA ALA A 198 -6.45 -7.33 -18.37
C ALA A 198 -5.05 -7.51 -17.77
N MET A 199 -4.95 -7.59 -16.44
CA MET A 199 -3.68 -7.84 -15.75
C MET A 199 -3.11 -9.21 -16.10
N GLY A 200 -3.97 -10.24 -16.13
CA GLY A 200 -3.58 -11.60 -16.51
C GLY A 200 -3.04 -11.68 -17.94
N SER A 201 -3.65 -10.97 -18.89
CA SER A 201 -3.14 -10.91 -20.27
C SER A 201 -1.74 -10.29 -20.35
N LEU A 202 -1.51 -9.16 -19.65
CA LEU A 202 -0.20 -8.52 -19.60
C LEU A 202 0.88 -9.43 -18.98
N ILE A 203 0.53 -10.16 -17.93
CA ILE A 203 1.46 -11.10 -17.27
C ILE A 203 1.71 -12.30 -18.18
N GLN A 204 0.68 -12.81 -18.86
CA GLN A 204 0.82 -13.92 -19.79
C GLN A 204 1.76 -13.57 -20.95
N ASP A 205 1.64 -12.38 -21.51
CA ASP A 205 2.49 -11.91 -22.60
C ASP A 205 3.98 -11.93 -22.19
N CYS A 206 4.33 -11.41 -21.00
CA CYS A 206 5.71 -11.40 -20.54
C CYS A 206 6.28 -12.80 -20.23
N LEU A 207 5.43 -13.81 -20.05
CA LEU A 207 5.85 -15.20 -19.79
C LEU A 207 6.01 -16.03 -21.07
N HIS A 208 5.34 -15.66 -22.17
CA HIS A 208 5.29 -16.45 -23.41
C HIS A 208 6.09 -15.84 -24.57
N GLU A 209 6.33 -14.54 -24.57
CA GLU A 209 7.10 -13.91 -25.66
C GLU A 209 8.59 -13.77 -25.31
N PRO A 210 9.49 -13.99 -26.30
CA PRO A 210 10.87 -13.60 -26.15
C PRO A 210 10.96 -12.08 -25.99
N ALA A 211 11.87 -11.62 -25.12
CA ALA A 211 12.16 -10.18 -24.99
C ALA A 211 12.33 -9.57 -26.39
N THR A 212 11.61 -8.50 -26.65
CA THR A 212 11.78 -7.71 -27.88
C THR A 212 13.18 -7.14 -27.90
N SER A 213 13.96 -7.52 -28.89
CA SER A 213 15.32 -7.04 -29.17
C SER A 213 15.36 -5.54 -29.51
#